data_9158e3036a4c614935f5307f9d934197
#
_entry.id   9158e3036a4c614935f5307f9d934197
#
_cell.length_a   1.000
_cell.length_b   1.000
_cell.length_c   1.000
_cell.angle_alpha   90.00
_cell.angle_beta   90.00
_cell.angle_gamma   90.00
#
_symmetry.space_group_name_H-M   'P 1'
#
loop_
_entity.id
_entity.type
_entity.pdbx_description
1 polymer ?
#
loop_
_entity_poly.entity_id
_entity_poly.type
_entity_poly.pdbx_seq_one_letter_code
_entity_poly.pdbx_strand_id
1 'polypeptide(L)'
;MIIIKAVLNRVYGFSNFCICFSYPKKIVNSLIENEHLAGRPYFRYKKVVLLMGANATGKTAFGKALSGIFRYLNTGDAESLLQTVQPGSVGEFSVDFVNGQNVLYRVQGTVHVPSGTVELRYGQTGIGVKDTYEKCAHRLEKTNLSAIDVKTIGQTVGKLHYKFSCPESADGFEGDGKTLLHTLKAIIGTLDPTLTDLSERMEGQNAFTVYRGKTEFIIRDGKLLNREGLSNGVADGVDIASFLAFILTERGYLYYCDGLFSHIHSDLEKRIFGIMVAHLRGNEQLIFTTHNTDMLDLNLPKHSFAFLRKSGEDGETNVTVAFASDILKRNTDSIRCAYENDVFASLPDETLLDSLDGYAETGALCFPAIYDLTNPSSAKRLVRALSASSRQKVPSVQNDSVPVSKEEALNILRKLKK
;
A
#
# COMPACT_ATOMS: atom_id res chain seq x y z
N MET A 1 -1.57 4.44 -17.24
CA MET A 1 -0.36 5.02 -16.58
C MET A 1 0.31 3.96 -15.73
N ILE A 2 1.65 3.91 -15.73
CA ILE A 2 2.44 2.97 -14.91
C ILE A 2 3.47 3.78 -14.13
N ILE A 3 3.49 3.63 -12.82
CA ILE A 3 4.56 4.18 -11.98
C ILE A 3 5.72 3.19 -11.90
N ILE A 4 6.95 3.67 -12.07
CA ILE A 4 8.15 2.83 -12.03
C ILE A 4 8.99 3.09 -10.77
N LYS A 5 9.05 4.33 -10.32
CA LYS A 5 9.77 4.69 -9.09
C LYS A 5 9.09 5.88 -8.42
N ALA A 6 9.01 5.85 -7.10
CA ALA A 6 8.63 6.99 -6.30
C ALA A 6 9.63 7.21 -5.18
N VAL A 7 10.01 8.46 -4.96
CA VAL A 7 10.83 8.91 -3.84
C VAL A 7 10.08 10.01 -3.13
N LEU A 8 9.96 9.91 -1.81
CA LEU A 8 9.29 10.89 -0.96
C LEU A 8 10.20 11.27 0.19
N ASN A 9 10.32 12.57 0.43
CA ASN A 9 11.09 13.11 1.53
C ASN A 9 10.29 14.22 2.23
N ARG A 10 10.04 14.08 3.53
CA ARG A 10 9.21 14.96 4.34
C ARG A 10 7.76 15.15 3.81
N VAL A 11 7.25 14.14 3.13
CA VAL A 11 5.85 14.02 2.66
C VAL A 11 5.17 12.95 3.49
N TYR A 12 4.06 13.23 4.16
CA TYR A 12 3.37 12.32 5.10
C TYR A 12 4.31 11.66 6.14
N GLY A 13 5.37 12.35 6.57
CA GLY A 13 6.34 11.81 7.51
C GLY A 13 7.31 10.78 6.93
N PHE A 14 7.30 10.55 5.61
CA PHE A 14 8.34 9.77 4.95
C PHE A 14 9.66 10.53 4.96
N SER A 15 10.72 9.86 5.40
CA SER A 15 12.10 10.37 5.32
C SER A 15 12.89 9.50 4.35
N ASN A 16 13.35 10.09 3.25
CA ASN A 16 14.11 9.41 2.21
C ASN A 16 13.50 8.08 1.72
N PHE A 17 12.17 8.00 1.72
CA PHE A 17 11.45 6.81 1.27
C PHE A 17 11.61 6.62 -0.24
N CYS A 18 11.93 5.39 -0.65
CA CYS A 18 12.06 5.03 -2.06
C CYS A 18 11.42 3.68 -2.32
N ILE A 19 10.52 3.62 -3.31
CA ILE A 19 9.95 2.37 -3.82
C ILE A 19 10.17 2.28 -5.33
N CYS A 20 10.63 1.10 -5.80
CA CYS A 20 10.89 0.85 -7.22
C CYS A 20 10.06 -0.34 -7.71
N PHE A 21 9.23 -0.08 -8.71
CA PHE A 21 8.38 -1.09 -9.36
C PHE A 21 9.02 -1.68 -10.62
N SER A 22 10.24 -1.29 -11.00
CA SER A 22 11.00 -1.97 -12.06
C SER A 22 11.30 -3.42 -11.67
N TYR A 23 11.33 -4.30 -12.67
CA TYR A 23 11.77 -5.68 -12.50
C TYR A 23 12.70 -6.09 -13.63
N PRO A 24 14.03 -5.89 -13.48
CA PRO A 24 14.99 -6.11 -14.56
C PRO A 24 15.19 -7.59 -14.93
N LYS A 25 14.85 -8.52 -14.01
CA LYS A 25 15.02 -9.96 -14.22
C LYS A 25 13.98 -10.51 -15.19
N LYS A 26 14.29 -11.63 -15.85
CA LYS A 26 13.31 -12.35 -16.67
C LYS A 26 12.19 -12.88 -15.77
N ILE A 27 10.94 -12.60 -16.17
CA ILE A 27 9.76 -13.14 -15.49
C ILE A 27 9.50 -14.54 -16.06
N VAL A 28 9.41 -15.52 -15.18
CA VAL A 28 9.18 -16.93 -15.54
C VAL A 28 8.03 -17.45 -14.66
N ASN A 29 7.10 -18.16 -15.28
CA ASN A 29 5.97 -18.80 -14.61
C ASN A 29 5.08 -17.83 -13.79
N SER A 30 4.90 -16.59 -14.27
CA SER A 30 3.94 -15.66 -13.69
C SER A 30 2.54 -15.93 -14.27
N LEU A 31 1.52 -15.91 -13.40
CA LEU A 31 0.12 -15.93 -13.80
C LEU A 31 -0.40 -14.52 -14.16
N ILE A 32 0.42 -13.49 -13.93
CA ILE A 32 0.09 -12.12 -14.29
C ILE A 32 0.56 -11.88 -15.73
N GLU A 33 -0.39 -11.54 -16.59
CA GLU A 33 -0.09 -11.26 -17.98
C GLU A 33 0.50 -9.86 -18.17
N ASN A 34 1.34 -9.71 -19.19
CA ASN A 34 1.84 -8.40 -19.65
C ASN A 34 2.55 -7.58 -18.54
N GLU A 35 3.45 -8.20 -17.78
CA GLU A 35 4.31 -7.52 -16.81
C GLU A 35 5.47 -6.75 -17.49
N HIS A 36 5.23 -6.26 -18.67
CA HIS A 36 6.15 -5.43 -19.43
C HIS A 36 5.38 -4.41 -20.26
N LEU A 37 6.04 -3.34 -20.64
CA LEU A 37 5.43 -2.31 -21.46
C LEU A 37 5.14 -2.87 -22.89
N ALA A 38 3.99 -2.56 -23.43
CA ALA A 38 3.57 -3.04 -24.76
C ALA A 38 4.63 -2.72 -25.82
N GLY A 39 5.07 -3.75 -26.56
CA GLY A 39 6.14 -3.63 -27.55
C GLY A 39 7.55 -3.41 -26.98
N ARG A 40 7.74 -3.52 -25.67
CA ARG A 40 9.02 -3.32 -24.97
C ARG A 40 9.26 -4.46 -23.94
N PRO A 41 9.57 -5.69 -24.37
CA PRO A 41 9.61 -6.89 -23.52
C PRO A 41 10.72 -6.86 -22.47
N TYR A 42 11.68 -5.97 -22.59
CA TYR A 42 12.76 -5.77 -21.61
C TYR A 42 12.41 -4.70 -20.58
N PHE A 43 11.45 -3.82 -20.86
CA PHE A 43 10.97 -2.82 -19.90
C PHE A 43 9.88 -3.45 -19.03
N ARG A 44 10.32 -4.21 -18.02
CA ARG A 44 9.45 -4.96 -17.12
C ARG A 44 9.17 -4.18 -15.86
N TYR A 45 7.97 -4.34 -15.33
CA TYR A 45 7.53 -3.68 -14.11
C TYR A 45 6.63 -4.60 -13.29
N LYS A 46 6.57 -4.34 -12.00
CA LYS A 46 5.69 -5.04 -11.06
C LYS A 46 4.25 -4.56 -11.28
N LYS A 47 3.51 -5.29 -12.11
CA LYS A 47 2.16 -4.91 -12.55
C LYS A 47 1.13 -5.03 -11.43
N VAL A 48 1.28 -6.01 -10.57
CA VAL A 48 0.46 -6.22 -9.37
C VAL A 48 1.37 -6.20 -8.16
N VAL A 49 1.02 -5.38 -7.18
CA VAL A 49 1.77 -5.28 -5.92
C VAL A 49 0.82 -5.40 -4.74
N LEU A 50 0.98 -6.46 -3.96
CA LEU A 50 0.42 -6.60 -2.62
C LEU A 50 1.34 -5.87 -1.64
N LEU A 51 0.88 -4.75 -1.11
CA LEU A 51 1.62 -3.91 -0.19
C LEU A 51 1.18 -4.20 1.25
N MET A 52 2.01 -4.87 2.00
CA MET A 52 1.76 -5.30 3.37
C MET A 52 2.66 -4.56 4.36
N GLY A 53 2.38 -4.72 5.63
CA GLY A 53 3.14 -4.13 6.74
C GLY A 53 2.25 -3.86 7.94
N ALA A 54 2.82 -3.67 9.11
CA ALA A 54 2.10 -3.36 10.34
C ALA A 54 1.29 -2.05 10.21
N ASN A 55 0.43 -1.79 11.20
CA ASN A 55 -0.30 -0.53 11.28
C ASN A 55 0.67 0.66 11.35
N ALA A 56 0.26 1.79 10.79
CA ALA A 56 1.05 3.02 10.75
C ALA A 56 2.42 2.93 10.03
N THR A 57 2.64 1.91 9.17
CA THR A 57 3.85 1.82 8.32
C THR A 57 3.79 2.71 7.07
N GLY A 58 2.65 3.39 6.82
CA GLY A 58 2.54 4.35 5.73
C GLY A 58 1.86 3.86 4.45
N LYS A 59 1.18 2.70 4.44
CA LYS A 59 0.45 2.19 3.26
C LYS A 59 -0.53 3.22 2.69
N THR A 60 -1.43 3.71 3.52
CA THR A 60 -2.40 4.77 3.17
C THR A 60 -1.72 6.10 2.82
N ALA A 61 -0.71 6.48 3.59
CA ALA A 61 0.05 7.71 3.37
C ALA A 61 0.73 7.73 2.00
N PHE A 62 1.28 6.58 1.56
CA PHE A 62 1.88 6.44 0.23
C PHE A 62 0.83 6.61 -0.89
N GLY A 63 -0.34 5.97 -0.77
CA GLY A 63 -1.44 6.15 -1.72
C GLY A 63 -1.93 7.59 -1.80
N LYS A 64 -2.15 8.23 -0.65
CA LYS A 64 -2.54 9.66 -0.57
C LYS A 64 -1.47 10.58 -1.14
N ALA A 65 -0.18 10.31 -0.91
CA ALA A 65 0.91 11.09 -1.49
C ALA A 65 0.92 11.02 -3.02
N LEU A 66 0.79 9.81 -3.58
CA LEU A 66 0.68 9.64 -5.04
C LEU A 66 -0.56 10.35 -5.60
N SER A 67 -1.72 10.23 -4.91
CA SER A 67 -2.95 10.92 -5.30
C SER A 67 -2.78 12.44 -5.33
N GLY A 68 -2.19 13.03 -4.30
CA GLY A 68 -1.89 14.46 -4.24
C GLY A 68 -0.95 14.92 -5.37
N ILE A 69 0.12 14.16 -5.62
CA ILE A 69 1.06 14.45 -6.70
C ILE A 69 0.36 14.42 -8.07
N PHE A 70 -0.36 13.34 -8.38
CA PHE A 70 -1.00 13.20 -9.69
C PHE A 70 -2.17 14.16 -9.88
N ARG A 71 -2.93 14.45 -8.82
CA ARG A 71 -3.95 15.49 -8.85
C ARG A 71 -3.34 16.85 -9.17
N TYR A 72 -2.27 17.23 -8.47
CA TYR A 72 -1.55 18.47 -8.74
C TYR A 72 -1.05 18.55 -10.19
N LEU A 73 -0.41 17.50 -10.69
CA LEU A 73 0.07 17.46 -12.07
C LEU A 73 -1.04 17.54 -13.11
N ASN A 74 -2.25 17.05 -12.80
CA ASN A 74 -3.41 17.10 -13.69
C ASN A 74 -4.14 18.45 -13.65
N THR A 75 -4.26 19.08 -12.48
CA THR A 75 -5.17 20.22 -12.26
C THR A 75 -4.47 21.53 -11.92
N GLY A 76 -3.22 21.46 -11.46
CA GLY A 76 -2.49 22.60 -10.91
C GLY A 76 -2.91 22.98 -9.47
N ASP A 77 -3.89 22.26 -8.88
CA ASP A 77 -4.33 22.48 -7.50
C ASP A 77 -3.32 21.90 -6.50
N ALA A 78 -2.58 22.78 -5.84
CA ALA A 78 -1.55 22.42 -4.87
C ALA A 78 -2.10 22.11 -3.48
N GLU A 79 -3.35 22.44 -3.17
CA GLU A 79 -3.88 22.34 -1.80
C GLU A 79 -3.72 20.94 -1.20
N SER A 80 -4.17 19.92 -1.93
CA SER A 80 -4.05 18.53 -1.47
C SER A 80 -2.61 18.06 -1.29
N LEU A 81 -1.66 18.62 -2.05
CA LEU A 81 -0.24 18.31 -1.94
C LEU A 81 0.42 19.06 -0.78
N LEU A 82 0.08 20.32 -0.56
CA LEU A 82 0.57 21.12 0.56
C LEU A 82 0.18 20.51 1.92
N GLN A 83 -1.04 19.96 2.01
CA GLN A 83 -1.52 19.29 3.22
C GLN A 83 -0.73 18.00 3.57
N THR A 84 0.05 17.45 2.64
CA THR A 84 0.87 16.26 2.89
C THR A 84 2.19 16.54 3.62
N VAL A 85 2.59 17.79 3.67
CA VAL A 85 3.85 18.25 4.25
C VAL A 85 3.56 18.99 5.56
N GLN A 86 4.39 18.80 6.57
CA GLN A 86 4.20 19.46 7.86
C GLN A 86 4.25 21.00 7.73
N PRO A 87 3.41 21.73 8.47
CA PRO A 87 3.45 23.19 8.49
C PRO A 87 4.85 23.72 8.80
N GLY A 88 5.27 24.74 8.05
CA GLY A 88 6.60 25.36 8.22
C GLY A 88 7.78 24.59 7.61
N SER A 89 7.54 23.46 6.97
CA SER A 89 8.59 22.62 6.36
C SER A 89 8.55 22.59 4.82
N VAL A 90 9.57 21.97 4.25
CA VAL A 90 9.70 21.75 2.81
C VAL A 90 9.70 20.24 2.56
N GLY A 91 8.79 19.78 1.71
CA GLY A 91 8.72 18.39 1.26
C GLY A 91 9.27 18.23 -0.15
N GLU A 92 9.73 17.04 -0.47
CA GLU A 92 10.25 16.73 -1.79
C GLU A 92 9.67 15.41 -2.30
N PHE A 93 9.41 15.35 -3.60
CA PHE A 93 9.05 14.12 -4.27
C PHE A 93 9.77 13.95 -5.61
N SER A 94 9.95 12.71 -6.02
CA SER A 94 10.36 12.36 -7.37
C SER A 94 9.56 11.16 -7.84
N VAL A 95 8.93 11.23 -9.01
CA VAL A 95 8.19 10.13 -9.60
C VAL A 95 8.67 9.87 -11.02
N ASP A 96 8.99 8.58 -11.29
CA ASP A 96 9.26 8.10 -12.63
C ASP A 96 8.06 7.28 -13.10
N PHE A 97 7.50 7.62 -14.25
CA PHE A 97 6.30 6.96 -14.77
C PHE A 97 6.28 6.91 -16.29
N VAL A 98 5.44 6.01 -16.83
CA VAL A 98 5.13 5.91 -18.25
C VAL A 98 3.65 6.23 -18.45
N ASN A 99 3.34 7.17 -19.31
CA ASN A 99 1.98 7.57 -19.67
C ASN A 99 1.75 7.46 -21.18
N GLY A 100 1.50 6.25 -21.68
CA GLY A 100 1.41 6.01 -23.13
C GLY A 100 2.77 6.11 -23.85
N GLN A 101 2.79 6.33 -25.12
CA GLN A 101 3.86 6.72 -26.06
C GLN A 101 5.28 6.12 -25.90
N ASN A 102 5.50 5.10 -25.03
CA ASN A 102 6.83 4.53 -24.76
C ASN A 102 7.89 5.59 -24.36
N VAL A 103 7.50 6.53 -23.54
CA VAL A 103 8.35 7.56 -22.95
C VAL A 103 8.37 7.39 -21.45
N LEU A 104 9.55 7.37 -20.87
CA LEU A 104 9.75 7.45 -19.42
C LEU A 104 9.87 8.93 -19.05
N TYR A 105 9.01 9.36 -18.16
CA TYR A 105 8.99 10.67 -17.57
C TYR A 105 9.54 10.65 -16.16
N ARG A 106 10.32 11.65 -15.78
CA ARG A 106 10.71 11.94 -14.40
C ARG A 106 10.22 13.33 -14.04
N VAL A 107 9.43 13.41 -12.97
CA VAL A 107 8.99 14.67 -12.39
C VAL A 107 9.48 14.73 -10.96
N GLN A 108 10.16 15.82 -10.63
CA GLN A 108 10.59 16.13 -9.27
C GLN A 108 9.86 17.39 -8.81
N GLY A 109 9.42 17.40 -7.57
CA GLY A 109 8.76 18.56 -6.99
C GLY A 109 9.31 18.88 -5.60
N THR A 110 9.45 20.18 -5.35
CA THR A 110 9.75 20.74 -4.04
C THR A 110 8.53 21.50 -3.56
N VAL A 111 7.96 21.08 -2.44
CA VAL A 111 6.72 21.62 -1.86
C VAL A 111 7.07 22.55 -0.72
N HIS A 112 6.88 23.83 -0.91
CA HIS A 112 7.17 24.89 0.08
C HIS A 112 5.89 25.29 0.81
N VAL A 113 5.61 24.67 1.97
CA VAL A 113 4.41 25.00 2.77
C VAL A 113 4.38 26.47 3.23
N PRO A 114 5.49 27.07 3.67
CA PRO A 114 5.46 28.47 4.12
C PRO A 114 5.00 29.47 3.04
N SER A 115 5.34 29.21 1.76
CA SER A 115 4.97 30.08 0.64
C SER A 115 3.75 29.59 -0.14
N GLY A 116 3.25 28.38 0.15
CA GLY A 116 2.16 27.75 -0.61
C GLY A 116 2.52 27.42 -2.05
N THR A 117 3.81 27.23 -2.36
CA THR A 117 4.29 27.05 -3.73
C THR A 117 4.88 25.65 -3.95
N VAL A 118 4.82 25.18 -5.19
CA VAL A 118 5.45 23.92 -5.62
C VAL A 118 6.33 24.22 -6.83
N GLU A 119 7.62 23.93 -6.69
CA GLU A 119 8.58 24.01 -7.77
C GLU A 119 8.71 22.65 -8.45
N LEU A 120 8.62 22.62 -9.79
CA LEU A 120 8.73 21.39 -10.57
C LEU A 120 9.98 21.40 -11.44
N ARG A 121 10.61 20.21 -11.52
CA ARG A 121 11.63 19.87 -12.52
C ARG A 121 11.21 18.62 -13.29
N TYR A 122 11.57 18.57 -14.53
CA TYR A 122 11.08 17.59 -15.47
C TYR A 122 12.16 17.11 -16.41
N GLY A 123 12.10 15.81 -16.74
CA GLY A 123 12.91 15.19 -17.78
C GLY A 123 12.17 14.02 -18.42
N GLN A 124 12.50 13.71 -19.66
CA GLN A 124 11.93 12.57 -20.37
C GLN A 124 12.98 11.85 -21.23
N THR A 125 12.73 10.56 -21.49
CA THR A 125 13.53 9.77 -22.42
C THR A 125 12.68 8.72 -23.12
N GLY A 126 12.92 8.51 -24.42
CA GLY A 126 12.26 7.44 -25.17
C GLY A 126 12.70 6.06 -24.68
N ILE A 127 11.77 5.11 -24.69
CA ILE A 127 12.02 3.71 -24.31
C ILE A 127 12.20 2.90 -25.60
N GLY A 128 13.42 2.47 -25.89
CA GLY A 128 13.76 1.58 -27.01
C GLY A 128 13.29 0.15 -26.78
N VAL A 129 13.25 -0.66 -27.87
CA VAL A 129 12.78 -2.07 -27.81
C VAL A 129 13.59 -2.92 -26.84
N LYS A 130 14.91 -2.67 -26.73
CA LYS A 130 15.83 -3.41 -25.86
C LYS A 130 16.18 -2.66 -24.56
N ASP A 131 15.43 -1.60 -24.22
CA ASP A 131 15.68 -0.84 -23.02
C ASP A 131 15.04 -1.50 -21.79
N THR A 132 15.76 -1.42 -20.68
CA THR A 132 15.23 -1.62 -19.33
C THR A 132 15.02 -0.27 -18.68
N TYR A 133 14.28 -0.23 -17.56
CA TYR A 133 14.13 1.00 -16.79
C TYR A 133 15.49 1.58 -16.38
N GLU A 134 16.43 0.74 -15.94
CA GLU A 134 17.75 1.17 -15.46
C GLU A 134 18.54 1.92 -16.55
N LYS A 135 18.47 1.44 -17.81
CA LYS A 135 19.08 2.13 -18.95
C LYS A 135 18.43 3.49 -19.20
N CYS A 136 17.10 3.56 -19.13
CA CYS A 136 16.36 4.80 -19.30
C CYS A 136 16.63 5.79 -18.15
N ALA A 137 16.63 5.30 -16.90
CA ALA A 137 16.94 6.10 -15.72
C ALA A 137 18.35 6.71 -15.80
N HIS A 138 19.34 5.91 -16.22
CA HIS A 138 20.70 6.39 -16.41
C HIS A 138 20.83 7.49 -17.50
N ARG A 139 20.01 7.41 -18.57
CA ARG A 139 19.95 8.50 -19.55
C ARG A 139 19.35 9.77 -18.93
N LEU A 140 18.30 9.64 -18.11
CA LEU A 140 17.70 10.78 -17.40
C LEU A 140 18.63 11.39 -16.36
N GLU A 141 19.48 10.59 -15.69
CA GLU A 141 20.47 11.10 -14.73
C GLU A 141 21.57 11.93 -15.40
N LYS A 142 21.89 11.62 -16.65
CA LYS A 142 22.86 12.39 -17.45
C LYS A 142 22.27 13.67 -18.06
N THR A 143 20.96 13.79 -18.05
CA THR A 143 20.24 14.95 -18.59
C THR A 143 19.85 15.86 -17.43
N ASN A 144 20.20 17.14 -17.49
CA ASN A 144 19.73 18.12 -16.52
C ASN A 144 18.21 18.24 -16.62
N LEU A 145 17.51 18.07 -15.49
CA LEU A 145 16.09 18.31 -15.43
C LEU A 145 15.81 19.80 -15.56
N SER A 146 14.87 20.15 -16.45
CA SER A 146 14.47 21.54 -16.69
C SER A 146 13.40 21.96 -15.71
N ALA A 147 13.46 23.20 -15.23
CA ALA A 147 12.34 23.79 -14.51
C ALA A 147 11.12 23.88 -15.43
N ILE A 148 9.94 23.59 -14.93
CA ILE A 148 8.70 23.57 -15.69
C ILE A 148 7.54 24.05 -14.83
N ASP A 149 6.57 24.73 -15.43
CA ASP A 149 5.31 25.03 -14.77
C ASP A 149 4.30 23.87 -14.93
N VAL A 150 3.33 23.81 -14.02
CA VAL A 150 2.36 22.71 -13.93
C VAL A 150 1.44 22.63 -15.17
N LYS A 151 1.15 23.75 -15.83
CA LYS A 151 0.31 23.75 -17.05
C LYS A 151 1.07 23.12 -18.22
N THR A 152 2.32 23.51 -18.39
CA THR A 152 3.20 22.99 -19.46
C THR A 152 3.46 21.49 -19.25
N ILE A 153 3.68 21.03 -18.01
CA ILE A 153 3.88 19.61 -17.77
C ILE A 153 2.61 18.81 -18.08
N GLY A 154 1.42 19.28 -17.70
CA GLY A 154 0.15 18.64 -18.02
C GLY A 154 -0.06 18.48 -19.53
N GLN A 155 0.32 19.48 -20.34
CA GLN A 155 0.29 19.38 -21.80
C GLN A 155 1.29 18.37 -22.35
N THR A 156 2.47 18.27 -21.74
CA THR A 156 3.56 17.40 -22.19
C THR A 156 3.33 15.93 -21.85
N VAL A 157 2.91 15.64 -20.64
CA VAL A 157 2.70 14.24 -20.17
C VAL A 157 1.29 13.73 -20.44
N GLY A 158 0.35 14.61 -20.76
CA GLY A 158 -1.07 14.30 -20.89
C GLY A 158 -1.74 14.01 -19.55
N LYS A 159 -3.04 13.70 -19.58
CA LYS A 159 -3.81 13.36 -18.40
C LYS A 159 -3.25 12.08 -17.74
N LEU A 160 -2.93 12.17 -16.47
CA LEU A 160 -2.47 11.04 -15.67
C LEU A 160 -3.69 10.30 -15.12
N HIS A 161 -3.82 9.04 -15.52
CA HIS A 161 -4.93 8.18 -15.14
C HIS A 161 -4.58 7.42 -13.85
N TYR A 162 -5.15 7.88 -12.74
CA TYR A 162 -4.92 7.35 -11.42
C TYR A 162 -6.24 7.22 -10.65
N LYS A 163 -6.48 6.05 -10.05
CA LYS A 163 -7.63 5.80 -9.18
C LYS A 163 -7.15 5.32 -7.82
N PHE A 164 -7.31 6.17 -6.82
CA PHE A 164 -7.13 5.82 -5.41
C PHE A 164 -8.49 5.55 -4.79
N SER A 165 -8.62 4.47 -4.04
CA SER A 165 -9.83 4.16 -3.29
C SER A 165 -9.47 3.66 -1.89
N CYS A 166 -10.05 4.28 -0.89
CA CYS A 166 -9.98 3.89 0.51
C CYS A 166 -11.36 4.09 1.16
N PRO A 167 -11.64 3.51 2.34
CA PRO A 167 -12.96 3.62 2.98
C PRO A 167 -13.43 5.06 3.22
N GLU A 168 -12.51 5.99 3.38
CA GLU A 168 -12.78 7.42 3.63
C GLU A 168 -12.80 8.27 2.34
N SER A 169 -12.61 7.65 1.18
CA SER A 169 -12.58 8.41 -0.09
C SER A 169 -13.93 9.05 -0.37
N ALA A 170 -13.93 10.36 -0.58
CA ALA A 170 -15.12 11.10 -0.98
C ALA A 170 -15.41 10.99 -2.51
N ASP A 171 -14.47 10.43 -3.28
CA ASP A 171 -14.60 10.37 -4.74
C ASP A 171 -15.74 9.44 -5.14
N GLY A 172 -16.69 9.96 -5.87
CA GLY A 172 -17.79 9.20 -6.47
C GLY A 172 -17.33 8.27 -7.60
N PHE A 173 -18.25 7.43 -8.05
CA PHE A 173 -18.06 6.58 -9.23
C PHE A 173 -18.44 7.33 -10.50
N GLU A 174 -17.52 7.45 -11.43
CA GLU A 174 -17.70 8.14 -12.71
C GLU A 174 -17.72 7.18 -13.91
N GLY A 175 -17.97 5.88 -13.68
CA GLY A 175 -17.96 4.86 -14.73
C GLY A 175 -19.35 4.47 -15.24
N ASP A 176 -19.43 3.31 -15.92
CA ASP A 176 -20.64 2.74 -16.45
C ASP A 176 -21.59 2.22 -15.36
N GLY A 177 -22.75 2.84 -15.21
CA GLY A 177 -23.76 2.51 -14.20
C GLY A 177 -24.27 1.07 -14.28
N LYS A 178 -24.34 0.48 -15.48
CA LYS A 178 -24.76 -0.92 -15.65
C LYS A 178 -23.73 -1.88 -15.06
N THR A 179 -22.46 -1.64 -15.31
CA THR A 179 -21.39 -2.44 -14.69
C THR A 179 -21.36 -2.25 -13.19
N LEU A 180 -21.57 -1.02 -12.69
CA LEU A 180 -21.68 -0.77 -11.25
C LEU A 180 -22.85 -1.56 -10.64
N LEU A 181 -24.03 -1.55 -11.26
CA LEU A 181 -25.17 -2.33 -10.79
C LEU A 181 -24.85 -3.84 -10.72
N HIS A 182 -24.18 -4.38 -11.73
CA HIS A 182 -23.80 -5.80 -11.76
C HIS A 182 -22.80 -6.15 -10.66
N THR A 183 -21.78 -5.32 -10.44
CA THR A 183 -20.79 -5.55 -9.38
C THR A 183 -21.41 -5.39 -7.99
N LEU A 184 -22.30 -4.40 -7.79
CA LEU A 184 -23.06 -4.23 -6.56
C LEU A 184 -23.92 -5.48 -6.27
N LYS A 185 -24.71 -5.98 -7.26
CA LYS A 185 -25.49 -7.19 -7.10
C LYS A 185 -24.64 -8.39 -6.71
N ALA A 186 -23.53 -8.59 -7.40
CA ALA A 186 -22.64 -9.72 -7.14
C ALA A 186 -21.99 -9.65 -5.75
N ILE A 187 -21.44 -8.50 -5.37
CA ILE A 187 -20.67 -8.36 -4.12
C ILE A 187 -21.63 -8.27 -2.93
N ILE A 188 -22.61 -7.35 -2.96
CA ILE A 188 -23.52 -7.16 -1.84
C ILE A 188 -24.38 -8.40 -1.62
N GLY A 189 -24.90 -9.04 -2.67
CA GLY A 189 -25.68 -10.27 -2.55
C GLY A 189 -24.86 -11.45 -2.02
N THR A 190 -23.56 -11.46 -2.23
CA THR A 190 -22.66 -12.47 -1.62
C THR A 190 -22.39 -12.18 -0.15
N LEU A 191 -22.24 -10.90 0.23
CA LEU A 191 -21.95 -10.50 1.59
C LEU A 191 -23.16 -10.59 2.51
N ASP A 192 -24.33 -10.26 2.00
CA ASP A 192 -25.58 -10.31 2.75
C ASP A 192 -26.75 -10.74 1.85
N PRO A 193 -27.07 -12.04 1.84
CA PRO A 193 -28.18 -12.57 1.05
C PRO A 193 -29.57 -12.05 1.46
N THR A 194 -29.68 -11.37 2.61
CA THR A 194 -30.96 -10.75 3.05
C THR A 194 -31.23 -9.41 2.37
N LEU A 195 -30.23 -8.86 1.69
CA LEU A 195 -30.38 -7.67 0.86
C LEU A 195 -30.93 -8.07 -0.52
N THR A 196 -32.13 -7.58 -0.83
CA THR A 196 -32.87 -7.93 -2.04
C THR A 196 -33.17 -6.71 -2.89
N ASP A 197 -33.69 -6.95 -4.09
CA ASP A 197 -34.25 -5.93 -4.97
C ASP A 197 -33.35 -4.73 -5.25
N LEU A 198 -32.05 -5.01 -5.44
CA LEU A 198 -31.12 -3.98 -5.88
C LEU A 198 -31.47 -3.56 -7.31
N SER A 199 -31.98 -2.33 -7.43
CA SER A 199 -32.50 -1.76 -8.67
C SER A 199 -32.02 -0.33 -8.89
N GLU A 200 -32.03 0.10 -10.15
CA GLU A 200 -31.70 1.47 -10.54
C GLU A 200 -32.86 2.41 -10.18
N ARG A 201 -32.54 3.59 -9.65
CA ARG A 201 -33.52 4.67 -9.39
C ARG A 201 -33.66 5.54 -10.64
N MET A 202 -34.89 6.01 -10.86
CA MET A 202 -35.16 6.98 -11.93
C MET A 202 -34.58 8.38 -11.65
N GLU A 203 -34.22 8.66 -10.41
CA GLU A 203 -33.72 9.96 -9.95
C GLU A 203 -32.19 10.00 -9.91
N GLY A 204 -31.56 10.34 -11.04
CA GLY A 204 -30.12 10.58 -11.15
C GLY A 204 -29.32 9.44 -11.79
N GLN A 205 -28.17 9.77 -12.33
CA GLN A 205 -27.21 8.77 -12.84
C GLN A 205 -26.58 8.00 -11.67
N ASN A 206 -26.34 6.70 -11.85
CA ASN A 206 -25.66 5.84 -10.87
C ASN A 206 -26.33 5.83 -9.47
N ALA A 207 -27.66 5.98 -9.41
CA ALA A 207 -28.43 5.89 -8.16
C ALA A 207 -29.15 4.54 -8.10
N PHE A 208 -28.98 3.83 -6.99
CA PHE A 208 -29.51 2.49 -6.77
C PHE A 208 -30.18 2.40 -5.41
N THR A 209 -31.17 1.54 -5.33
CA THR A 209 -31.85 1.18 -4.07
C THR A 209 -31.66 -0.31 -3.82
N VAL A 210 -31.38 -0.66 -2.58
CA VAL A 210 -31.38 -2.04 -2.09
C VAL A 210 -32.23 -2.14 -0.83
N TYR A 211 -32.96 -3.24 -0.66
CA TYR A 211 -33.89 -3.44 0.45
C TYR A 211 -33.41 -4.55 1.38
N ARG A 212 -33.65 -4.35 2.69
CA ARG A 212 -33.62 -5.41 3.69
C ARG A 212 -34.99 -5.45 4.33
N GLY A 213 -35.86 -6.36 3.87
CA GLY A 213 -37.29 -6.38 4.25
C GLY A 213 -37.99 -5.08 3.87
N LYS A 214 -38.34 -4.23 4.86
CA LYS A 214 -38.99 -2.93 4.62
C LYS A 214 -38.03 -1.75 4.65
N THR A 215 -36.74 -1.96 4.99
CA THR A 215 -35.74 -0.89 5.10
C THR A 215 -35.08 -0.68 3.76
N GLU A 216 -35.09 0.58 3.31
CA GLU A 216 -34.45 1.03 2.07
C GLU A 216 -33.06 1.60 2.34
N PHE A 217 -32.07 1.20 1.54
CA PHE A 217 -30.74 1.77 1.53
C PHE A 217 -30.44 2.35 0.14
N ILE A 218 -29.86 3.54 0.13
CA ILE A 218 -29.61 4.28 -1.10
C ILE A 218 -28.10 4.31 -1.36
N ILE A 219 -27.73 3.89 -2.56
CA ILE A 219 -26.37 3.98 -3.09
C ILE A 219 -26.40 5.02 -4.22
N ARG A 220 -25.54 6.04 -4.15
CA ARG A 220 -25.40 7.05 -5.20
C ARG A 220 -23.92 7.20 -5.56
N ASP A 221 -23.64 7.20 -6.86
CA ASP A 221 -22.27 7.32 -7.38
C ASP A 221 -21.28 6.37 -6.68
N GLY A 222 -21.74 5.13 -6.43
CA GLY A 222 -20.93 4.11 -5.76
C GLY A 222 -20.68 4.35 -4.28
N LYS A 223 -21.45 5.22 -3.63
CA LYS A 223 -21.38 5.50 -2.19
C LYS A 223 -22.69 5.24 -1.50
N LEU A 224 -22.62 4.63 -0.33
CA LEU A 224 -23.77 4.39 0.52
C LEU A 224 -24.14 5.67 1.27
N LEU A 225 -25.36 6.18 1.07
CA LEU A 225 -25.82 7.44 1.69
C LEU A 225 -26.23 7.26 3.15
N ASN A 226 -26.81 6.11 3.50
CA ASN A 226 -27.25 5.80 4.86
C ASN A 226 -26.65 4.45 5.29
N ARG A 227 -25.83 4.47 6.34
CA ARG A 227 -25.13 3.29 6.85
C ARG A 227 -25.86 2.60 8.02
N GLU A 228 -26.86 3.29 8.60
CA GLU A 228 -27.58 2.77 9.77
C GLU A 228 -28.28 1.45 9.46
N GLY A 229 -27.99 0.42 10.24
CA GLY A 229 -28.55 -0.91 10.09
C GLY A 229 -27.82 -1.83 9.12
N LEU A 230 -26.73 -1.40 8.46
CA LEU A 230 -25.86 -2.25 7.66
C LEU A 230 -24.57 -2.61 8.43
N SER A 231 -24.04 -3.80 8.18
CA SER A 231 -22.73 -4.19 8.70
C SER A 231 -21.62 -3.42 7.98
N ASN A 232 -20.47 -3.28 8.65
CA ASN A 232 -19.29 -2.68 8.02
C ASN A 232 -18.86 -3.44 6.76
N GLY A 233 -18.99 -4.77 6.74
CA GLY A 233 -18.66 -5.57 5.57
C GLY A 233 -19.54 -5.22 4.35
N VAL A 234 -20.83 -4.95 4.54
CA VAL A 234 -21.71 -4.50 3.43
C VAL A 234 -21.32 -3.10 2.96
N ALA A 235 -21.00 -2.19 3.89
CA ALA A 235 -20.56 -0.84 3.54
C ALA A 235 -19.24 -0.89 2.73
N ASP A 236 -18.26 -1.66 3.19
CA ASP A 236 -17.01 -1.91 2.44
C ASP A 236 -17.31 -2.57 1.09
N GLY A 237 -18.29 -3.46 1.03
CA GLY A 237 -18.75 -4.13 -0.19
C GLY A 237 -19.23 -3.15 -1.27
N VAL A 238 -19.85 -2.04 -0.92
CA VAL A 238 -20.24 -0.98 -1.87
C VAL A 238 -19.01 -0.29 -2.46
N ASP A 239 -18.02 0.05 -1.62
CA ASP A 239 -16.77 0.66 -2.07
C ASP A 239 -15.96 -0.32 -2.95
N ILE A 240 -15.91 -1.61 -2.59
CA ILE A 240 -15.26 -2.67 -3.37
C ILE A 240 -15.95 -2.85 -4.72
N ALA A 241 -17.29 -2.90 -4.76
CA ALA A 241 -18.06 -3.04 -5.98
C ALA A 241 -17.79 -1.88 -6.95
N SER A 242 -17.73 -0.66 -6.42
CA SER A 242 -17.42 0.56 -7.18
C SER A 242 -16.00 0.53 -7.74
N PHE A 243 -15.02 0.11 -6.94
CA PHE A 243 -13.64 -0.01 -7.38
C PHE A 243 -13.47 -1.10 -8.44
N LEU A 244 -14.13 -2.26 -8.25
CA LEU A 244 -14.12 -3.34 -9.23
C LEU A 244 -14.81 -2.91 -10.54
N ALA A 245 -15.97 -2.26 -10.49
CA ALA A 245 -16.66 -1.73 -11.67
C ALA A 245 -15.75 -0.78 -12.45
N PHE A 246 -14.98 0.06 -11.76
CA PHE A 246 -14.03 0.96 -12.37
C PHE A 246 -12.90 0.21 -13.09
N ILE A 247 -12.32 -0.84 -12.49
CA ILE A 247 -11.33 -1.71 -13.15
C ILE A 247 -11.91 -2.38 -14.39
N LEU A 248 -13.19 -2.79 -14.36
CA LEU A 248 -13.84 -3.48 -15.47
C LEU A 248 -14.11 -2.56 -16.66
N THR A 249 -14.38 -1.28 -16.44
CA THR A 249 -14.79 -0.32 -17.47
C THR A 249 -13.68 0.62 -17.91
N GLU A 250 -12.95 1.20 -16.98
CA GLU A 250 -11.92 2.19 -17.26
C GLU A 250 -10.59 1.54 -17.64
N ARG A 251 -9.76 2.27 -18.39
CA ARG A 251 -8.54 1.71 -18.98
C ARG A 251 -7.34 2.62 -18.82
N GLY A 252 -6.16 1.97 -18.74
CA GLY A 252 -4.90 2.71 -18.71
C GLY A 252 -4.56 3.33 -17.36
N TYR A 253 -5.21 2.90 -16.28
CA TYR A 253 -5.05 3.46 -14.95
C TYR A 253 -3.96 2.78 -14.13
N LEU A 254 -3.38 3.56 -13.23
CA LEU A 254 -2.77 3.07 -11.99
C LEU A 254 -3.89 2.98 -10.95
N TYR A 255 -4.17 1.79 -10.49
CA TYR A 255 -5.18 1.51 -9.46
C TYR A 255 -4.49 1.35 -8.11
N TYR A 256 -4.97 2.05 -7.09
CA TYR A 256 -4.51 1.90 -5.70
C TYR A 256 -5.72 1.59 -4.81
N CYS A 257 -5.79 0.35 -4.35
CA CYS A 257 -6.84 -0.15 -3.45
C CYS A 257 -6.29 -0.18 -2.03
N ASP A 258 -6.76 0.71 -1.17
CA ASP A 258 -6.24 0.87 0.18
C ASP A 258 -7.26 0.47 1.23
N GLY A 259 -7.02 -0.66 1.90
CA GLY A 259 -7.74 -1.08 3.09
C GLY A 259 -9.25 -1.35 2.93
N LEU A 260 -9.74 -1.49 1.70
CA LEU A 260 -11.18 -1.70 1.44
C LEU A 260 -11.72 -3.03 1.97
N PHE A 261 -10.87 -3.99 2.25
CA PHE A 261 -11.24 -5.37 2.61
C PHE A 261 -11.15 -5.66 4.11
N SER A 262 -11.08 -4.63 4.95
CA SER A 262 -10.85 -4.78 6.40
C SER A 262 -11.93 -5.59 7.13
N HIS A 263 -13.18 -5.58 6.63
CA HIS A 263 -14.31 -6.32 7.21
C HIS A 263 -14.84 -7.41 6.28
N ILE A 264 -14.02 -7.89 5.35
CA ILE A 264 -14.38 -8.91 4.37
C ILE A 264 -13.71 -10.24 4.74
N HIS A 265 -14.46 -11.35 4.58
CA HIS A 265 -13.90 -12.68 4.79
C HIS A 265 -12.73 -12.94 3.84
N SER A 266 -11.69 -13.57 4.36
CA SER A 266 -10.42 -13.81 3.65
C SER A 266 -10.59 -14.47 2.27
N ASP A 267 -11.47 -15.47 2.15
CA ASP A 267 -11.69 -16.16 0.87
C ASP A 267 -12.37 -15.27 -0.17
N LEU A 268 -13.26 -14.36 0.27
CA LEU A 268 -13.89 -13.38 -0.62
C LEU A 268 -12.88 -12.33 -1.07
N GLU A 269 -12.02 -11.85 -0.16
CA GLU A 269 -10.91 -10.95 -0.51
C GLU A 269 -10.03 -11.58 -1.60
N LYS A 270 -9.56 -12.82 -1.39
CA LYS A 270 -8.76 -13.56 -2.38
C LYS A 270 -9.49 -13.70 -3.72
N ARG A 271 -10.78 -14.02 -3.68
CA ARG A 271 -11.58 -14.22 -4.91
C ARG A 271 -11.76 -12.92 -5.68
N ILE A 272 -12.14 -11.83 -5.00
CA ILE A 272 -12.37 -10.52 -5.63
C ILE A 272 -11.04 -9.95 -6.15
N PHE A 273 -9.97 -10.05 -5.37
CA PHE A 273 -8.64 -9.68 -5.82
C PHE A 273 -8.22 -10.45 -7.08
N GLY A 274 -8.46 -11.75 -7.13
CA GLY A 274 -8.21 -12.57 -8.33
C GLY A 274 -8.97 -12.06 -9.55
N ILE A 275 -10.22 -11.63 -9.39
CA ILE A 275 -11.01 -11.01 -10.47
C ILE A 275 -10.37 -9.68 -10.91
N MET A 276 -9.96 -8.82 -9.97
CA MET A 276 -9.28 -7.56 -10.29
C MET A 276 -8.02 -7.82 -11.14
N VAL A 277 -7.16 -8.76 -10.70
CA VAL A 277 -5.91 -9.10 -11.41
C VAL A 277 -6.18 -9.65 -12.81
N ALA A 278 -7.18 -10.53 -12.97
CA ALA A 278 -7.53 -11.13 -14.25
C ALA A 278 -8.04 -10.10 -15.28
N HIS A 279 -8.58 -8.96 -14.83
CA HIS A 279 -9.11 -7.92 -15.72
C HIS A 279 -8.14 -6.76 -15.98
N LEU A 280 -6.95 -6.77 -15.34
CA LEU A 280 -5.90 -5.79 -15.66
C LEU A 280 -5.36 -6.03 -17.07
N ARG A 281 -5.39 -4.99 -17.90
CA ARG A 281 -4.85 -5.04 -19.26
C ARG A 281 -3.38 -4.59 -19.31
N GLY A 282 -2.80 -4.60 -20.50
CA GLY A 282 -1.46 -4.06 -20.72
C GLY A 282 -1.41 -2.56 -20.36
N ASN A 283 -0.29 -2.10 -19.83
CA ASN A 283 -0.06 -0.72 -19.39
C ASN A 283 -0.97 -0.26 -18.22
N GLU A 284 -1.47 -1.20 -17.44
CA GLU A 284 -2.17 -0.96 -16.18
C GLU A 284 -1.36 -1.53 -15.01
N GLN A 285 -1.61 -1.00 -13.82
CA GLN A 285 -0.92 -1.41 -12.60
C GLN A 285 -1.86 -1.35 -11.42
N LEU A 286 -1.80 -2.37 -10.55
CA LEU A 286 -2.58 -2.43 -9.32
C LEU A 286 -1.66 -2.48 -8.11
N ILE A 287 -1.83 -1.55 -7.20
CA ILE A 287 -1.26 -1.60 -5.85
C ILE A 287 -2.42 -1.86 -4.89
N PHE A 288 -2.33 -2.94 -4.14
CA PHE A 288 -3.37 -3.42 -3.24
C PHE A 288 -2.80 -3.53 -1.84
N THR A 289 -3.37 -2.83 -0.87
CA THR A 289 -2.92 -2.92 0.52
C THR A 289 -3.81 -3.87 1.32
N THR A 290 -3.20 -4.69 2.14
CA THR A 290 -3.93 -5.60 3.02
C THR A 290 -3.13 -5.92 4.28
N HIS A 291 -3.84 -6.32 5.33
CA HIS A 291 -3.28 -6.93 6.55
C HIS A 291 -3.53 -8.45 6.59
N ASN A 292 -4.30 -8.97 5.64
CA ASN A 292 -4.68 -10.37 5.60
C ASN A 292 -3.49 -11.24 5.16
N THR A 293 -3.00 -12.06 6.08
CA THR A 293 -1.87 -12.96 5.83
C THR A 293 -2.21 -14.10 4.88
N ASP A 294 -3.49 -14.44 4.72
CA ASP A 294 -3.91 -15.45 3.74
C ASP A 294 -3.65 -15.05 2.29
N MET A 295 -3.48 -13.76 2.04
CA MET A 295 -3.06 -13.24 0.73
C MET A 295 -1.63 -13.65 0.36
N LEU A 296 -0.80 -14.05 1.35
CA LEU A 296 0.56 -14.55 1.12
C LEU A 296 0.61 -15.92 0.46
N ASP A 297 -0.49 -16.67 0.51
CA ASP A 297 -0.63 -17.98 -0.14
C ASP A 297 -1.11 -17.90 -1.59
N LEU A 298 -1.39 -16.70 -2.09
CA LEU A 298 -1.76 -16.51 -3.48
C LEU A 298 -0.60 -16.93 -4.40
N ASN A 299 -0.95 -17.63 -5.48
CA ASN A 299 0.02 -18.03 -6.49
C ASN A 299 0.43 -16.84 -7.37
N LEU A 300 1.03 -15.83 -6.73
CA LEU A 300 1.61 -14.67 -7.38
C LEU A 300 3.14 -14.76 -7.38
N PRO A 301 3.80 -14.15 -8.36
CA PRO A 301 5.25 -14.10 -8.37
C PRO A 301 5.80 -13.30 -7.17
N LYS A 302 6.94 -13.70 -6.63
CA LYS A 302 7.54 -13.06 -5.43
C LYS A 302 7.74 -11.55 -5.55
N HIS A 303 7.91 -11.04 -6.76
CA HIS A 303 8.06 -9.61 -6.99
C HIS A 303 6.75 -8.82 -6.83
N SER A 304 5.61 -9.51 -6.72
CA SER A 304 4.31 -8.88 -6.40
C SER A 304 4.12 -8.61 -4.91
N PHE A 305 4.95 -9.14 -4.02
CA PHE A 305 4.81 -8.93 -2.58
C PHE A 305 5.81 -7.90 -2.09
N ALA A 306 5.30 -6.83 -1.52
CA ALA A 306 6.06 -5.73 -0.95
C ALA A 306 5.70 -5.54 0.53
N PHE A 307 6.70 -5.39 1.37
CA PHE A 307 6.56 -5.25 2.82
C PHE A 307 7.11 -3.91 3.26
N LEU A 308 6.23 -3.04 3.77
CA LEU A 308 6.64 -1.80 4.44
C LEU A 308 7.08 -2.11 5.86
N ARG A 309 8.20 -1.57 6.22
CA ARG A 309 8.75 -1.64 7.58
C ARG A 309 9.04 -0.25 8.07
N LYS A 310 8.74 -0.03 9.33
CA LYS A 310 9.00 1.21 10.04
C LYS A 310 10.09 0.96 11.06
N SER A 311 11.17 1.69 10.97
CA SER A 311 12.23 1.71 11.98
C SER A 311 12.40 3.14 12.47
N GLY A 312 12.63 3.32 13.76
CA GLY A 312 12.88 4.63 14.34
C GLY A 312 13.67 4.48 15.63
N GLU A 313 14.73 5.26 15.75
CA GLU A 313 15.44 5.53 16.99
C GLU A 313 15.40 7.03 17.19
N ASP A 314 15.25 7.49 18.43
CA ASP A 314 15.34 8.92 18.85
C ASP A 314 14.40 9.93 18.15
N GLY A 315 13.16 9.48 17.80
CA GLY A 315 12.12 10.39 17.27
C GLY A 315 12.10 10.56 15.77
N GLU A 316 13.11 10.06 15.04
CA GLU A 316 13.07 9.98 13.58
C GLU A 316 12.47 8.65 13.13
N THR A 317 11.46 8.71 12.30
CA THR A 317 10.81 7.53 11.71
C THR A 317 11.30 7.32 10.30
N ASN A 318 11.97 6.20 10.05
CA ASN A 318 12.35 5.80 8.70
C ASN A 318 11.42 4.67 8.22
N VAL A 319 10.81 4.86 7.06
CA VAL A 319 10.00 3.83 6.40
C VAL A 319 10.78 3.31 5.21
N THR A 320 10.90 2.00 5.12
CA THR A 320 11.54 1.33 3.98
C THR A 320 10.64 0.24 3.42
N VAL A 321 10.89 -0.19 2.19
CA VAL A 321 10.16 -1.26 1.53
C VAL A 321 11.10 -2.40 1.16
N ALA A 322 10.66 -3.64 1.39
CA ALA A 322 11.34 -4.84 0.92
C ALA A 322 10.40 -5.64 0.01
N PHE A 323 10.84 -5.99 -1.19
CA PHE A 323 10.11 -6.95 -2.02
C PHE A 323 10.56 -8.38 -1.69
N ALA A 324 9.61 -9.33 -1.66
CA ALA A 324 9.94 -10.72 -1.39
C ALA A 324 10.99 -11.27 -2.37
N SER A 325 10.96 -10.86 -3.64
CA SER A 325 11.94 -11.26 -4.67
C SER A 325 13.38 -10.79 -4.40
N ASP A 326 13.56 -9.78 -3.56
CA ASP A 326 14.88 -9.24 -3.24
C ASP A 326 15.55 -10.05 -2.14
N ILE A 327 14.75 -10.69 -1.28
CA ILE A 327 15.20 -11.46 -0.13
C ILE A 327 15.14 -12.97 -0.41
N LEU A 328 13.99 -13.47 -0.91
CA LEU A 328 13.76 -14.89 -1.16
C LEU A 328 14.24 -15.28 -2.56
N LYS A 329 15.36 -15.98 -2.66
CA LYS A 329 16.01 -16.29 -3.93
C LYS A 329 15.56 -17.60 -4.56
N ARG A 330 15.14 -18.60 -3.74
CA ARG A 330 14.74 -19.93 -4.22
C ARG A 330 13.23 -19.96 -4.48
N ASN A 331 12.80 -20.58 -5.57
CA ASN A 331 11.36 -20.70 -5.89
C ASN A 331 10.57 -21.44 -4.80
N THR A 332 11.21 -22.33 -4.08
CA THR A 332 10.63 -23.13 -2.97
C THR A 332 10.44 -22.33 -1.67
N ASP A 333 11.03 -21.13 -1.54
CA ASP A 333 10.88 -20.35 -0.31
C ASP A 333 9.43 -19.86 -0.18
N SER A 334 8.76 -20.23 0.91
CA SER A 334 7.41 -19.78 1.26
C SER A 334 7.45 -18.33 1.73
N ILE A 335 6.62 -17.48 1.10
CA ILE A 335 6.49 -16.07 1.51
C ILE A 335 5.80 -15.99 2.88
N ARG A 336 4.76 -16.80 3.12
CA ARG A 336 4.06 -16.88 4.41
C ARG A 336 5.04 -17.25 5.52
N CYS A 337 5.79 -18.33 5.36
CA CYS A 337 6.76 -18.76 6.36
C CYS A 337 7.82 -17.69 6.63
N ALA A 338 8.31 -17.00 5.59
CA ALA A 338 9.25 -15.91 5.74
C ALA A 338 8.64 -14.70 6.48
N TYR A 339 7.36 -14.39 6.22
CA TYR A 339 6.63 -13.33 6.90
C TYR A 339 6.42 -13.65 8.39
N GLU A 340 5.93 -14.84 8.70
CA GLU A 340 5.69 -15.32 10.08
C GLU A 340 7.00 -15.37 10.91
N ASN A 341 8.14 -15.64 10.27
CA ASN A 341 9.46 -15.57 10.89
C ASN A 341 10.10 -14.16 10.85
N ASP A 342 9.34 -13.13 10.51
CA ASP A 342 9.76 -11.72 10.43
C ASP A 342 11.01 -11.46 9.58
N VAL A 343 11.20 -12.27 8.52
CA VAL A 343 12.34 -12.10 7.60
C VAL A 343 12.29 -10.72 6.91
N PHE A 344 11.09 -10.16 6.75
CA PHE A 344 10.87 -8.86 6.14
C PHE A 344 10.92 -7.69 7.14
N ALA A 345 11.04 -7.97 8.46
CA ALA A 345 10.98 -6.99 9.55
C ALA A 345 9.74 -6.08 9.48
N SER A 346 8.59 -6.68 9.15
CA SER A 346 7.32 -5.97 8.88
C SER A 346 6.18 -6.35 9.83
N LEU A 347 6.43 -7.25 10.78
CA LEU A 347 5.47 -7.59 11.82
C LEU A 347 5.31 -6.43 12.83
N PRO A 348 4.14 -6.32 13.47
CA PRO A 348 3.96 -5.38 14.57
C PRO A 348 4.89 -5.72 15.74
N ASP A 349 5.31 -4.70 16.48
CA ASP A 349 6.04 -4.89 17.72
C ASP A 349 5.01 -5.12 18.87
N GLU A 350 4.97 -6.36 19.36
CA GLU A 350 4.03 -6.79 20.41
C GLU A 350 4.60 -6.64 21.82
N THR A 351 5.82 -6.11 21.96
CA THR A 351 6.55 -6.03 23.25
C THR A 351 5.73 -5.37 24.37
N LEU A 352 4.96 -4.33 24.04
CA LEU A 352 4.14 -3.65 25.05
C LEU A 352 2.90 -4.49 25.46
N LEU A 353 2.36 -5.28 24.53
CA LEU A 353 1.23 -6.19 24.84
C LEU A 353 1.69 -7.31 25.77
N ASP A 354 2.88 -7.86 25.51
CA ASP A 354 3.46 -8.89 26.36
C ASP A 354 3.63 -8.45 27.82
N SER A 355 3.78 -7.15 28.05
CA SER A 355 3.90 -6.59 29.41
C SER A 355 2.57 -6.57 30.19
N LEU A 356 1.42 -6.69 29.54
CA LEU A 356 0.10 -6.67 30.17
C LEU A 356 -0.19 -7.95 30.95
N ASP A 357 0.36 -9.09 30.54
CA ASP A 357 0.14 -10.38 31.21
C ASP A 357 0.67 -10.36 32.67
N GLY A 358 1.82 -9.70 32.89
CA GLY A 358 2.35 -9.54 34.24
C GLY A 358 1.65 -8.45 35.07
N TYR A 359 1.00 -7.48 34.44
CA TYR A 359 0.32 -6.40 35.12
C TYR A 359 -0.92 -6.86 35.91
N ALA A 360 -1.66 -7.82 35.37
CA ALA A 360 -2.86 -8.36 35.99
C ALA A 360 -2.55 -9.05 37.34
N GLU A 361 -1.36 -9.62 37.51
CA GLU A 361 -0.95 -10.35 38.72
C GLU A 361 -0.24 -9.46 39.75
N THR A 362 0.53 -8.49 39.31
CA THR A 362 1.45 -7.74 40.19
C THR A 362 1.14 -6.25 40.31
N GLY A 363 0.26 -5.70 39.44
CA GLY A 363 0.04 -4.27 39.31
C GLY A 363 1.27 -3.48 38.79
N ALA A 364 2.29 -4.21 38.30
CA ALA A 364 3.49 -3.67 37.71
C ALA A 364 3.72 -4.32 36.34
N LEU A 365 4.24 -3.58 35.36
CA LEU A 365 4.57 -4.12 34.06
C LEU A 365 5.70 -5.16 34.21
N CYS A 366 5.36 -6.43 34.07
CA CYS A 366 6.29 -7.55 34.06
C CYS A 366 6.27 -8.20 32.69
N PHE A 367 7.42 -8.66 32.20
CA PHE A 367 7.49 -9.41 30.94
C PHE A 367 7.27 -10.89 31.25
N PRO A 368 6.30 -11.56 30.60
CA PRO A 368 6.02 -12.96 30.86
C PRO A 368 7.22 -13.86 30.50
N ALA A 369 7.35 -14.98 31.25
CA ALA A 369 8.38 -16.00 31.04
C ALA A 369 8.19 -16.82 29.74
N ILE A 370 7.30 -16.41 28.84
CA ILE A 370 6.86 -17.15 27.65
C ILE A 370 7.79 -16.96 26.44
N TYR A 371 8.87 -16.19 26.58
CA TYR A 371 9.81 -16.07 25.47
C TYR A 371 10.54 -17.40 25.26
N ASP A 372 10.16 -18.11 24.20
CA ASP A 372 10.94 -19.25 23.73
C ASP A 372 12.30 -18.75 23.23
N LEU A 373 13.29 -18.80 24.12
CA LEU A 373 14.65 -18.37 23.84
C LEU A 373 15.38 -19.24 22.81
N THR A 374 14.78 -20.36 22.42
CA THR A 374 15.28 -21.19 21.31
C THR A 374 14.91 -20.62 19.96
N ASN A 375 13.89 -19.74 19.91
CA ASN A 375 13.49 -19.04 18.69
C ASN A 375 14.24 -17.70 18.55
N PRO A 376 15.03 -17.49 17.46
CA PRO A 376 15.77 -16.26 17.25
C PRO A 376 14.92 -14.99 17.20
N SER A 377 13.67 -15.09 16.76
CA SER A 377 12.72 -13.96 16.71
C SER A 377 12.25 -13.56 18.10
N SER A 378 11.92 -14.54 18.97
CA SER A 378 11.55 -14.32 20.37
C SER A 378 12.72 -13.72 21.16
N ALA A 379 13.93 -14.22 20.96
CA ALA A 379 15.13 -13.69 21.60
C ALA A 379 15.42 -12.23 21.18
N LYS A 380 15.20 -11.86 19.91
CA LYS A 380 15.33 -10.47 19.44
C LYS A 380 14.25 -9.57 20.06
N ARG A 381 13.00 -10.05 20.21
CA ARG A 381 11.90 -9.32 20.87
C ARG A 381 12.26 -9.04 22.32
N LEU A 382 12.74 -10.05 23.07
CA LEU A 382 13.17 -9.88 24.46
C LEU A 382 14.27 -8.83 24.62
N VAL A 383 15.27 -8.82 23.73
CA VAL A 383 16.34 -7.79 23.77
C VAL A 383 15.82 -6.38 23.51
N ARG A 384 14.85 -6.23 22.59
CA ARG A 384 14.18 -4.94 22.35
C ARG A 384 13.39 -4.48 23.58
N ALA A 385 12.63 -5.39 24.19
CA ALA A 385 11.88 -5.13 25.42
C ALA A 385 12.77 -4.65 26.56
N LEU A 386 13.87 -5.37 26.82
CA LEU A 386 14.84 -5.02 27.85
C LEU A 386 15.53 -3.68 27.56
N SER A 387 15.72 -3.34 26.30
CA SER A 387 16.31 -2.06 25.89
C SER A 387 15.35 -0.89 26.09
N ALA A 388 14.04 -1.10 25.92
CA ALA A 388 13.00 -0.11 26.16
C ALA A 388 12.76 0.14 27.65
N SER A 389 12.81 -0.92 28.50
CA SER A 389 12.56 -0.85 29.93
C SER A 389 13.72 -0.22 30.73
N SER A 390 14.91 -0.15 30.17
CA SER A 390 16.08 0.49 30.86
C SER A 390 15.89 1.99 31.13
N ARG A 391 14.84 2.60 30.63
CA ARG A 391 14.44 4.00 30.92
C ARG A 391 13.48 4.15 32.12
N GLN A 392 12.91 3.07 32.66
CA GLN A 392 12.08 3.07 33.87
C GLN A 392 12.74 2.23 34.95
N LYS A 393 12.93 2.80 36.15
CA LYS A 393 13.41 2.05 37.32
C LYS A 393 12.39 0.99 37.68
N VAL A 394 12.74 -0.30 37.47
CA VAL A 394 11.93 -1.45 37.83
C VAL A 394 12.09 -1.71 39.33
N PRO A 395 11.01 -1.80 40.13
CA PRO A 395 11.10 -2.29 41.51
C PRO A 395 11.42 -3.81 41.49
N SER A 396 12.30 -4.25 42.36
CA SER A 396 12.64 -5.66 42.54
C SER A 396 11.45 -6.42 43.14
N VAL A 397 10.89 -7.39 42.41
CA VAL A 397 9.89 -8.33 42.91
C VAL A 397 10.50 -9.75 42.91
N GLN A 398 10.51 -10.34 44.08
CA GLN A 398 10.79 -11.76 44.27
C GLN A 398 9.54 -12.55 43.86
N ASN A 399 9.62 -13.41 42.87
CA ASN A 399 9.07 -14.77 42.79
C ASN A 399 9.27 -15.37 41.39
N ASP A 400 9.92 -16.50 41.34
CA ASP A 400 10.00 -17.60 40.35
C ASP A 400 10.02 -17.32 38.82
N SER A 401 10.07 -16.10 38.35
CA SER A 401 10.46 -15.73 36.99
C SER A 401 11.96 -15.41 36.99
N VAL A 402 12.77 -16.19 36.30
CA VAL A 402 14.22 -15.95 36.20
C VAL A 402 14.42 -14.61 35.51
N PRO A 403 14.93 -13.60 36.21
CA PRO A 403 15.18 -12.30 35.58
C PRO A 403 16.37 -12.45 34.61
N VAL A 404 16.09 -12.51 33.33
CA VAL A 404 17.15 -12.54 32.31
C VAL A 404 17.70 -11.11 32.18
N SER A 405 18.96 -10.92 32.55
CA SER A 405 19.63 -9.64 32.37
C SER A 405 19.85 -9.33 30.87
N LYS A 406 20.00 -8.04 30.54
CA LYS A 406 20.33 -7.61 29.17
C LYS A 406 21.57 -8.31 28.62
N GLU A 407 22.57 -8.58 29.47
CA GLU A 407 23.81 -9.28 29.12
C GLU A 407 23.56 -10.76 28.81
N GLU A 408 22.71 -11.42 29.57
CA GLU A 408 22.34 -12.83 29.33
C GLU A 408 21.57 -12.99 28.03
N ALA A 409 20.60 -12.10 27.75
CA ALA A 409 19.85 -12.09 26.50
C ALA A 409 20.77 -11.81 25.28
N LEU A 410 21.73 -10.92 25.40
CA LEU A 410 22.76 -10.67 24.37
C LEU A 410 23.70 -11.88 24.18
N ASN A 411 24.03 -12.61 25.23
CA ASN A 411 24.85 -13.82 25.16
C ASN A 411 24.09 -14.97 24.49
N ILE A 412 22.79 -15.11 24.74
CA ILE A 412 21.93 -16.08 24.05
C ILE A 412 21.88 -15.78 22.56
N LEU A 413 21.69 -14.49 22.17
CA LEU A 413 21.69 -14.10 20.76
C LEU A 413 23.05 -14.34 20.06
N ARG A 414 24.17 -14.17 20.76
CA ARG A 414 25.49 -14.51 20.24
C ARG A 414 25.70 -16.00 20.02
N LYS A 415 25.11 -16.86 20.89
CA LYS A 415 25.14 -18.31 20.73
C LYS A 415 24.26 -18.82 19.59
N LEU A 416 23.12 -18.17 19.33
CA LEU A 416 22.20 -18.52 18.24
C LEU A 416 22.68 -18.05 16.85
N LYS A 417 23.74 -17.23 16.78
CA LYS A 417 24.36 -16.79 15.52
C LYS A 417 25.54 -17.64 15.06
N LYS A 418 25.97 -18.62 15.86
CA LYS A 418 26.94 -19.66 15.49
C LYS A 418 26.20 -20.94 15.09
#